data_0ed00f18875fd6a3b6254ed1eafbee05
#
_entry.id   0ed00f18875fd6a3b6254ed1eafbee05
#
_cell.length_a   1.000
_cell.length_b   1.000
_cell.length_c   1.000
_cell.angle_alpha   90.00
_cell.angle_beta   90.00
_cell.angle_gamma   90.00
#
_symmetry.space_group_name_H-M   'P 1'
#
loop_
_entity.id
_entity.type
_entity.pdbx_description
1 polymer ?
#
loop_
_entity_poly.entity_id
_entity_poly.type
_entity_poly.pdbx_seq_one_letter_code
_entity_poly.pdbx_strand_id
1 'polypeptide(L)'
;MSATGPARAKTAATGSGKPAKKSRRSKGEQTRRKILEAVLAVIAREGTRGVTHRAVAAEAGVQLSLTTYYFKDIESMIKEAFAQFSEHARPDMDALWSGLFDYLDGYSAAELRKRSVREEVCEQLAGHATGYLMAQIVTKPVGLAVEQVFFTQARLSPELRRMGIAHRQQLLEPLVRLCRRFNPADPEIDAELLLDTVTALEYQALAMPPEQVDEELLRRLLRRHIGWLLGLKRA
;
A
#
# COMPACT_ATOMS: atom_id res chain seq x y z
N MET A 1 48.49 -52.25 -50.46
CA MET A 1 49.50 -52.05 -49.48
C MET A 1 49.64 -50.57 -49.23
N SER A 2 48.98 -50.04 -48.28
CA SER A 2 49.25 -48.69 -47.71
C SER A 2 48.30 -48.47 -46.53
N ALA A 3 48.87 -48.43 -45.37
CA ALA A 3 48.17 -48.18 -44.16
C ALA A 3 47.97 -46.65 -43.96
N THR A 4 46.77 -46.21 -43.72
CA THR A 4 46.46 -44.82 -43.34
C THR A 4 45.92 -44.82 -41.91
N GLY A 5 46.70 -44.29 -40.98
CA GLY A 5 46.30 -44.16 -39.56
C GLY A 5 45.26 -43.01 -39.33
N PRO A 6 44.44 -43.07 -38.26
CA PRO A 6 43.38 -42.10 -38.04
C PRO A 6 43.89 -40.85 -37.32
N ALA A 7 43.41 -39.72 -37.76
CA ALA A 7 43.65 -38.40 -37.21
C ALA A 7 43.00 -38.22 -35.83
N ARG A 8 43.75 -37.68 -34.87
CA ARG A 8 43.38 -37.35 -33.49
C ARG A 8 42.57 -36.04 -33.44
N ALA A 9 41.28 -36.09 -33.18
CA ALA A 9 40.46 -34.92 -32.95
C ALA A 9 40.80 -34.26 -31.61
N LYS A 10 41.13 -32.96 -31.63
CA LYS A 10 41.29 -32.09 -30.44
C LYS A 10 39.91 -31.68 -29.96
N THR A 11 39.52 -32.13 -28.79
CA THR A 11 38.36 -31.63 -28.06
C THR A 11 38.64 -30.23 -27.51
N ALA A 12 37.89 -29.24 -28.03
CA ALA A 12 37.87 -27.89 -27.52
C ALA A 12 37.08 -27.84 -26.20
N ALA A 13 37.73 -27.39 -25.13
CA ALA A 13 37.10 -27.13 -23.84
C ALA A 13 36.25 -25.87 -23.95
N THR A 14 34.93 -26.04 -23.92
CA THR A 14 33.98 -24.96 -23.77
C THR A 14 33.99 -24.43 -22.33
N GLY A 15 34.46 -23.21 -22.14
CA GLY A 15 34.50 -22.53 -20.86
C GLY A 15 33.11 -22.27 -20.29
N SER A 16 32.85 -22.80 -19.10
CA SER A 16 31.66 -22.52 -18.30
C SER A 16 31.76 -21.12 -17.67
N GLY A 17 31.11 -20.13 -18.32
CA GLY A 17 31.00 -18.75 -17.83
C GLY A 17 29.88 -18.56 -16.81
N LYS A 18 30.23 -18.36 -15.56
CA LYS A 18 29.58 -17.61 -14.49
C LYS A 18 28.05 -17.61 -14.32
N PRO A 19 27.44 -18.50 -13.55
CA PRO A 19 26.15 -18.26 -12.89
C PRO A 19 26.26 -17.69 -11.45
N ALA A 20 27.43 -17.70 -10.81
CA ALA A 20 27.58 -17.43 -9.38
C ALA A 20 27.31 -15.97 -8.95
N LYS A 21 27.52 -14.96 -9.82
CA LYS A 21 27.38 -13.54 -9.47
C LYS A 21 25.91 -13.06 -9.44
N LYS A 22 25.06 -13.59 -10.33
CA LYS A 22 23.62 -13.29 -10.41
C LYS A 22 22.84 -13.88 -9.22
N SER A 23 23.20 -15.10 -8.77
CA SER A 23 22.60 -15.77 -7.61
C SER A 23 22.92 -15.08 -6.27
N ARG A 24 24.15 -14.57 -6.08
CA ARG A 24 24.52 -13.82 -4.86
C ARG A 24 23.81 -12.49 -4.73
N ARG A 25 23.63 -11.74 -5.83
CA ARG A 25 22.92 -10.46 -5.86
C ARG A 25 21.44 -10.66 -5.52
N SER A 26 20.81 -11.68 -6.09
CA SER A 26 19.43 -12.08 -5.82
C SER A 26 19.21 -12.45 -4.35
N LYS A 27 20.12 -13.22 -3.73
CA LYS A 27 20.04 -13.56 -2.30
C LYS A 27 20.20 -12.34 -1.39
N GLY A 28 21.08 -11.41 -1.75
CA GLY A 28 21.26 -10.14 -1.01
C GLY A 28 20.01 -9.27 -1.06
N GLU A 29 19.39 -9.13 -2.21
CA GLU A 29 18.15 -8.39 -2.41
C GLU A 29 16.98 -9.03 -1.64
N GLN A 30 16.87 -10.35 -1.64
CA GLN A 30 15.87 -11.08 -0.84
C GLN A 30 16.07 -10.87 0.67
N THR A 31 17.30 -10.92 1.16
CA THR A 31 17.61 -10.66 2.57
C THR A 31 17.24 -9.22 2.95
N ARG A 32 17.62 -8.25 2.12
CA ARG A 32 17.29 -6.86 2.33
C ARG A 32 15.77 -6.63 2.40
N ARG A 33 15.01 -7.25 1.48
CA ARG A 33 13.55 -7.18 1.47
C ARG A 33 12.95 -7.77 2.74
N LYS A 34 13.41 -8.95 3.21
CA LYS A 34 12.97 -9.54 4.49
C LYS A 34 13.22 -8.61 5.68
N ILE A 35 14.35 -7.92 5.70
CA ILE A 35 14.64 -6.94 6.76
C ILE A 35 13.63 -5.78 6.71
N LEU A 36 13.32 -5.23 5.54
CA LEU A 36 12.36 -4.14 5.40
C LEU A 36 10.92 -4.57 5.77
N GLU A 37 10.51 -5.79 5.39
CA GLU A 37 9.23 -6.37 5.80
C GLU A 37 9.15 -6.52 7.33
N ALA A 38 10.23 -6.97 7.97
CA ALA A 38 10.33 -7.08 9.42
C ALA A 38 10.29 -5.72 10.12
N VAL A 39 10.87 -4.67 9.53
CA VAL A 39 10.74 -3.30 10.03
C VAL A 39 9.27 -2.88 10.10
N LEU A 40 8.50 -3.12 9.03
CA LEU A 40 7.07 -2.81 8.99
C LEU A 40 6.30 -3.58 10.06
N ALA A 41 6.59 -4.87 10.25
CA ALA A 41 5.96 -5.68 11.29
C ALA A 41 6.27 -5.15 12.71
N VAL A 42 7.51 -4.75 12.98
CA VAL A 42 7.89 -4.12 14.26
C VAL A 42 7.20 -2.77 14.44
N ILE A 43 7.13 -1.92 13.40
CA ILE A 43 6.41 -0.64 13.45
C ILE A 43 4.93 -0.85 13.77
N ALA A 44 4.29 -1.80 13.11
CA ALA A 44 2.87 -2.11 13.33
C ALA A 44 2.57 -2.50 14.78
N ARG A 45 3.46 -3.27 15.42
CA ARG A 45 3.31 -3.79 16.78
C ARG A 45 3.75 -2.83 17.86
N GLU A 46 4.84 -2.10 17.66
CA GLU A 46 5.55 -1.35 18.71
C GLU A 46 5.77 0.13 18.38
N GLY A 47 5.32 0.55 17.19
CA GLY A 47 5.62 1.89 16.67
C GLY A 47 7.09 2.06 16.26
N THR A 48 7.45 3.25 15.78
CA THR A 48 8.82 3.52 15.30
C THR A 48 9.88 3.40 16.39
N ARG A 49 9.51 3.53 17.68
CA ARG A 49 10.44 3.38 18.81
C ARG A 49 10.85 1.94 19.08
N GLY A 50 10.02 0.97 18.71
CA GLY A 50 10.33 -0.45 18.81
C GLY A 50 11.40 -0.90 17.80
N VAL A 51 11.65 -0.12 16.76
CA VAL A 51 12.60 -0.48 15.72
C VAL A 51 14.03 -0.37 16.23
N THR A 52 14.66 -1.52 16.39
CA THR A 52 16.08 -1.67 16.71
C THR A 52 16.68 -2.73 15.79
N HIS A 53 17.99 -2.68 15.53
CA HIS A 53 18.66 -3.73 14.75
C HIS A 53 18.40 -5.14 15.32
N ARG A 54 18.34 -5.27 16.66
CA ARG A 54 18.06 -6.56 17.32
C ARG A 54 16.63 -7.02 17.11
N ALA A 55 15.63 -6.13 17.32
CA ALA A 55 14.22 -6.45 17.12
C ALA A 55 13.95 -6.86 15.65
N VAL A 56 14.49 -6.08 14.71
CA VAL A 56 14.34 -6.35 13.26
C VAL A 56 15.06 -7.64 12.86
N ALA A 57 16.26 -7.91 13.38
CA ALA A 57 16.96 -9.15 13.09
C ALA A 57 16.21 -10.39 13.60
N ALA A 58 15.63 -10.30 14.79
CA ALA A 58 14.79 -11.36 15.38
C ALA A 58 13.53 -11.59 14.54
N GLU A 59 12.81 -10.54 14.18
CA GLU A 59 11.60 -10.59 13.35
C GLU A 59 11.87 -11.16 11.96
N ALA A 60 12.97 -10.71 11.30
CA ALA A 60 13.35 -11.18 9.97
C ALA A 60 13.94 -12.61 9.97
N GLY A 61 14.25 -13.17 11.13
CA GLY A 61 14.97 -14.46 11.22
C GLY A 61 16.38 -14.41 10.61
N VAL A 62 17.09 -13.28 10.77
CA VAL A 62 18.44 -13.10 10.24
C VAL A 62 19.45 -12.79 11.34
N GLN A 63 20.73 -12.92 11.03
CA GLN A 63 21.79 -12.51 11.95
C GLN A 63 21.81 -10.98 12.12
N LEU A 64 22.06 -10.50 13.35
CA LEU A 64 22.14 -9.06 13.66
C LEU A 64 23.12 -8.30 12.76
N SER A 65 24.26 -8.92 12.42
CA SER A 65 25.27 -8.35 11.52
C SER A 65 24.74 -8.02 10.12
N LEU A 66 23.68 -8.69 9.65
CA LEU A 66 23.07 -8.40 8.36
C LEU A 66 22.27 -7.10 8.38
N THR A 67 21.57 -6.79 9.50
CA THR A 67 20.83 -5.53 9.60
C THR A 67 21.78 -4.33 9.61
N THR A 68 22.91 -4.42 10.30
CA THR A 68 23.96 -3.37 10.32
C THR A 68 24.76 -3.31 9.02
N TYR A 69 24.86 -4.43 8.28
CA TYR A 69 25.49 -4.45 6.96
C TYR A 69 24.66 -3.73 5.90
N TYR A 70 23.32 -3.94 5.90
CA TYR A 70 22.43 -3.35 4.89
C TYR A 70 22.01 -1.91 5.22
N PHE A 71 21.95 -1.55 6.50
CA PHE A 71 21.42 -0.26 6.95
C PHE A 71 22.36 0.39 7.97
N LYS A 72 22.77 1.62 7.67
CA LYS A 72 23.71 2.37 8.50
C LYS A 72 23.13 2.72 9.86
N ASP A 73 21.85 3.07 9.90
CA ASP A 73 21.14 3.50 11.08
C ASP A 73 19.66 3.12 11.02
N ILE A 74 18.98 3.24 12.15
CA ILE A 74 17.56 2.89 12.31
C ILE A 74 16.66 3.79 11.45
N GLU A 75 16.98 5.07 11.37
CA GLU A 75 16.16 6.02 10.62
C GLU A 75 16.16 5.70 9.11
N SER A 76 17.32 5.40 8.54
CA SER A 76 17.43 4.97 7.15
C SER A 76 16.66 3.68 6.89
N MET A 77 16.68 2.73 7.83
CA MET A 77 15.94 1.48 7.75
C MET A 77 14.41 1.72 7.74
N ILE A 78 13.91 2.58 8.62
CA ILE A 78 12.49 2.96 8.68
C ILE A 78 12.08 3.68 7.40
N LYS A 79 12.88 4.63 6.92
CA LYS A 79 12.59 5.39 5.69
C LYS A 79 12.45 4.48 4.47
N GLU A 80 13.39 3.57 4.30
CA GLU A 80 13.36 2.66 3.18
C GLU A 80 12.20 1.67 3.26
N ALA A 81 11.89 1.17 4.46
CA ALA A 81 10.75 0.27 4.67
C ALA A 81 9.43 0.99 4.32
N PHE A 82 9.24 2.23 4.79
CA PHE A 82 8.04 3.00 4.49
C PHE A 82 7.95 3.40 3.01
N ALA A 83 9.06 3.80 2.38
CA ALA A 83 9.08 4.08 0.95
C ALA A 83 8.66 2.85 0.12
N GLN A 84 9.21 1.68 0.46
CA GLN A 84 8.85 0.42 -0.20
C GLN A 84 7.36 0.08 0.03
N PHE A 85 6.84 0.26 1.24
CA PHE A 85 5.42 0.08 1.56
C PHE A 85 4.54 0.97 0.68
N SER A 86 4.82 2.26 0.64
CA SER A 86 4.06 3.24 -0.16
C SER A 86 4.08 2.92 -1.67
N GLU A 87 5.23 2.49 -2.19
CA GLU A 87 5.36 2.08 -3.61
C GLU A 87 4.59 0.79 -3.93
N HIS A 88 4.59 -0.20 -3.02
CA HIS A 88 3.87 -1.45 -3.23
C HIS A 88 2.34 -1.32 -3.14
N ALA A 89 1.84 -0.34 -2.40
CA ALA A 89 0.41 -0.07 -2.33
C ALA A 89 -0.14 0.61 -3.60
N ARG A 90 0.71 1.30 -4.35
CA ARG A 90 0.32 2.13 -5.50
C ARG A 90 -0.40 1.37 -6.63
N PRO A 91 0.09 0.22 -7.15
CA PRO A 91 -0.57 -0.45 -8.28
C PRO A 91 -2.00 -0.87 -7.98
N ASP A 92 -2.28 -1.39 -6.78
CA ASP A 92 -3.62 -1.80 -6.37
C ASP A 92 -4.55 -0.58 -6.27
N MET A 93 -4.03 0.52 -5.74
CA MET A 93 -4.74 1.79 -5.63
C MET A 93 -5.04 2.40 -7.00
N ASP A 94 -4.05 2.42 -7.90
CA ASP A 94 -4.21 2.93 -9.27
C ASP A 94 -5.26 2.11 -10.05
N ALA A 95 -5.26 0.78 -9.90
CA ALA A 95 -6.25 -0.10 -10.53
C ALA A 95 -7.66 0.16 -9.99
N LEU A 96 -7.81 0.33 -8.66
CA LEU A 96 -9.08 0.67 -8.02
C LEU A 96 -9.65 1.98 -8.58
N TRP A 97 -8.83 3.03 -8.60
CA TRP A 97 -9.24 4.35 -9.06
C TRP A 97 -9.50 4.39 -10.57
N SER A 98 -8.72 3.69 -11.38
CA SER A 98 -8.96 3.59 -12.83
C SER A 98 -10.34 2.98 -13.09
N GLY A 99 -10.65 1.83 -12.51
CA GLY A 99 -11.96 1.19 -12.68
C GLY A 99 -13.13 2.07 -12.21
N LEU A 100 -12.94 2.81 -11.11
CA LEU A 100 -13.96 3.72 -10.61
C LEU A 100 -14.17 4.92 -11.55
N PHE A 101 -13.11 5.52 -12.07
CA PHE A 101 -13.22 6.64 -13.00
C PHE A 101 -13.79 6.20 -14.33
N ASP A 102 -13.42 5.03 -14.85
CA ASP A 102 -14.00 4.43 -16.07
C ASP A 102 -15.52 4.25 -15.91
N TYR A 103 -15.99 3.78 -14.74
CA TYR A 103 -17.42 3.68 -14.44
C TYR A 103 -18.10 5.06 -14.46
N LEU A 104 -17.51 6.07 -13.81
CA LEU A 104 -18.06 7.42 -13.75
C LEU A 104 -18.01 8.15 -15.10
N ASP A 105 -17.03 7.84 -15.95
CA ASP A 105 -16.90 8.39 -17.30
C ASP A 105 -17.99 7.88 -18.26
N GLY A 106 -18.71 6.81 -17.87
CA GLY A 106 -19.94 6.35 -18.55
C GLY A 106 -21.12 7.32 -18.42
N TYR A 107 -21.06 8.31 -17.51
CA TYR A 107 -22.11 9.30 -17.31
C TYR A 107 -21.69 10.69 -17.78
N SER A 108 -22.57 11.37 -18.51
CA SER A 108 -22.40 12.79 -18.81
C SER A 108 -22.54 13.67 -17.54
N ALA A 109 -21.98 14.87 -17.59
CA ALA A 109 -22.14 15.84 -16.51
C ALA A 109 -23.62 16.20 -16.20
N ALA A 110 -24.50 16.12 -17.21
CA ALA A 110 -25.93 16.34 -17.03
C ALA A 110 -26.61 15.17 -16.32
N GLU A 111 -26.18 13.93 -16.58
CA GLU A 111 -26.68 12.73 -15.91
C GLU A 111 -26.25 12.69 -14.45
N LEU A 112 -25.00 13.02 -14.14
CA LEU A 112 -24.50 13.10 -12.77
C LEU A 112 -25.20 14.17 -11.91
N ARG A 113 -26.01 15.08 -12.48
CA ARG A 113 -26.87 16.01 -11.75
C ARG A 113 -28.23 15.42 -11.39
N LYS A 114 -28.66 14.33 -12.07
CA LYS A 114 -29.94 13.69 -11.79
C LYS A 114 -29.88 12.93 -10.46
N ARG A 115 -30.90 13.11 -9.62
CA ARG A 115 -30.96 12.46 -8.31
C ARG A 115 -30.87 10.95 -8.39
N SER A 116 -31.62 10.33 -9.34
CA SER A 116 -31.62 8.88 -9.51
C SER A 116 -30.23 8.31 -9.86
N VAL A 117 -29.48 9.02 -10.72
CA VAL A 117 -28.08 8.63 -11.06
C VAL A 117 -27.17 8.79 -9.84
N ARG A 118 -27.34 9.86 -9.04
CA ARG A 118 -26.57 10.05 -7.82
C ARG A 118 -26.85 8.97 -6.76
N GLU A 119 -28.11 8.54 -6.65
CA GLU A 119 -28.50 7.43 -5.77
C GLU A 119 -27.85 6.11 -6.21
N GLU A 120 -27.88 5.81 -7.50
CA GLU A 120 -27.19 4.64 -8.09
C GLU A 120 -25.69 4.70 -7.89
N VAL A 121 -25.05 5.81 -8.22
CA VAL A 121 -23.60 6.04 -8.01
C VAL A 121 -23.25 5.91 -6.53
N CYS A 122 -24.07 6.43 -5.63
CA CYS A 122 -23.85 6.31 -4.18
C CYS A 122 -23.77 4.85 -3.72
N GLU A 123 -24.69 4.00 -4.18
CA GLU A 123 -24.69 2.57 -3.87
C GLU A 123 -23.42 1.87 -4.42
N GLN A 124 -23.05 2.17 -5.65
CA GLN A 124 -21.85 1.59 -6.28
C GLN A 124 -20.58 2.02 -5.56
N LEU A 125 -20.41 3.33 -5.27
CA LEU A 125 -19.27 3.85 -4.55
C LEU A 125 -19.17 3.27 -3.14
N ALA A 126 -20.29 3.19 -2.41
CA ALA A 126 -20.33 2.60 -1.06
C ALA A 126 -19.95 1.11 -1.09
N GLY A 127 -20.46 0.35 -2.07
CA GLY A 127 -20.10 -1.05 -2.24
C GLY A 127 -18.61 -1.24 -2.54
N HIS A 128 -18.05 -0.46 -3.47
CA HIS A 128 -16.63 -0.52 -3.80
C HIS A 128 -15.74 -0.13 -2.61
N ALA A 129 -16.09 0.96 -1.90
CA ALA A 129 -15.35 1.40 -0.72
C ALA A 129 -15.39 0.35 0.40
N THR A 130 -16.56 -0.25 0.66
CA THR A 130 -16.69 -1.33 1.67
C THR A 130 -15.84 -2.53 1.29
N GLY A 131 -15.94 -3.01 0.05
CA GLY A 131 -15.13 -4.14 -0.42
C GLY A 131 -13.64 -3.86 -0.33
N TYR A 132 -13.21 -2.65 -0.67
CA TYR A 132 -11.81 -2.23 -0.50
C TYR A 132 -11.38 -2.26 0.96
N LEU A 133 -12.14 -1.63 1.87
CA LEU A 133 -11.83 -1.62 3.30
C LEU A 133 -11.72 -3.04 3.86
N MET A 134 -12.70 -3.89 3.59
CA MET A 134 -12.69 -5.28 4.05
C MET A 134 -11.46 -6.04 3.52
N ALA A 135 -11.12 -5.85 2.25
CA ALA A 135 -9.91 -6.43 1.67
C ALA A 135 -8.65 -5.96 2.40
N GLN A 136 -8.50 -4.65 2.68
CA GLN A 136 -7.35 -4.11 3.43
C GLN A 136 -7.29 -4.67 4.85
N ILE A 137 -8.41 -4.68 5.59
CA ILE A 137 -8.50 -5.19 6.97
C ILE A 137 -8.08 -6.66 7.05
N VAL A 138 -8.54 -7.48 6.11
CA VAL A 138 -8.28 -8.94 6.10
C VAL A 138 -6.88 -9.26 5.58
N THR A 139 -6.43 -8.61 4.49
CA THR A 139 -5.23 -9.03 3.78
C THR A 139 -3.98 -8.20 4.11
N LYS A 140 -4.15 -6.97 4.60
CA LYS A 140 -3.05 -6.02 4.83
C LYS A 140 -3.08 -5.31 6.19
N PRO A 141 -3.41 -5.99 7.31
CA PRO A 141 -3.54 -5.33 8.63
C PRO A 141 -2.23 -4.67 9.09
N VAL A 142 -1.07 -5.24 8.76
CA VAL A 142 0.24 -4.65 9.05
C VAL A 142 0.40 -3.31 8.31
N GLY A 143 -0.04 -3.23 7.05
CA GLY A 143 0.01 -2.00 6.27
C GLY A 143 -0.81 -0.88 6.89
N LEU A 144 -2.05 -1.17 7.27
CA LEU A 144 -2.94 -0.21 7.96
C LEU A 144 -2.34 0.27 9.29
N ALA A 145 -1.77 -0.64 10.09
CA ALA A 145 -1.13 -0.27 11.36
C ALA A 145 0.11 0.61 11.16
N VAL A 146 0.91 0.34 10.12
CA VAL A 146 2.06 1.19 9.74
C VAL A 146 1.58 2.57 9.33
N GLU A 147 0.56 2.66 8.49
CA GLU A 147 -0.02 3.93 8.04
C GLU A 147 -0.55 4.74 9.22
N GLN A 148 -1.29 4.12 10.13
CA GLN A 148 -1.78 4.75 11.35
C GLN A 148 -0.63 5.36 12.16
N VAL A 149 0.49 4.64 12.33
CA VAL A 149 1.67 5.14 13.05
C VAL A 149 2.22 6.39 12.37
N PHE A 150 2.35 6.40 11.05
CA PHE A 150 2.88 7.54 10.32
C PHE A 150 1.94 8.75 10.31
N PHE A 151 0.62 8.55 10.37
CA PHE A 151 -0.35 9.64 10.39
C PHE A 151 -0.60 10.20 11.80
N THR A 152 -0.47 9.38 12.85
CA THR A 152 -0.88 9.77 14.21
C THR A 152 0.28 9.97 15.18
N GLN A 153 1.47 9.41 14.90
CA GLN A 153 2.58 9.47 15.83
C GLN A 153 3.21 10.86 15.89
N ALA A 154 3.01 11.57 17.01
CA ALA A 154 3.47 12.95 17.20
C ALA A 154 5.00 13.13 17.23
N ARG A 155 5.78 12.06 17.45
CA ARG A 155 7.23 12.10 17.66
C ARG A 155 8.03 11.46 16.53
N LEU A 156 7.59 11.59 15.32
CA LEU A 156 8.38 11.26 14.14
C LEU A 156 9.47 12.31 13.91
N SER A 157 10.61 11.88 13.36
CA SER A 157 11.60 12.82 12.86
C SER A 157 10.98 13.72 11.77
N PRO A 158 11.53 14.92 11.53
CA PRO A 158 11.01 15.79 10.47
C PRO A 158 10.94 15.13 9.10
N GLU A 159 11.87 14.23 8.82
CA GLU A 159 11.92 13.51 7.54
C GLU A 159 10.83 12.44 7.45
N LEU A 160 10.65 11.60 8.46
CA LEU A 160 9.58 10.61 8.52
C LEU A 160 8.20 11.28 8.48
N ARG A 161 8.06 12.44 9.13
CA ARG A 161 6.82 13.24 9.06
C ARG A 161 6.53 13.72 7.63
N ARG A 162 7.55 14.23 6.91
CA ARG A 162 7.39 14.61 5.50
C ARG A 162 6.95 13.44 4.62
N MET A 163 7.48 12.24 4.88
CA MET A 163 7.08 11.04 4.14
C MET A 163 5.61 10.67 4.42
N GLY A 164 5.16 10.73 5.66
CA GLY A 164 3.75 10.52 6.02
C GLY A 164 2.83 11.53 5.35
N ILE A 165 3.21 12.82 5.35
CA ILE A 165 2.45 13.88 4.65
C ILE A 165 2.37 13.59 3.15
N ALA A 166 3.49 13.22 2.52
CA ALA A 166 3.52 12.91 1.09
C ALA A 166 2.65 11.69 0.76
N HIS A 167 2.67 10.66 1.59
CA HIS A 167 1.81 9.49 1.44
C HIS A 167 0.32 9.88 1.55
N ARG A 168 -0.06 10.68 2.57
CA ARG A 168 -1.43 11.17 2.72
C ARG A 168 -1.88 11.97 1.48
N GLN A 169 -1.01 12.80 0.93
CA GLN A 169 -1.32 13.57 -0.30
C GLN A 169 -1.58 12.65 -1.50
N GLN A 170 -0.85 11.54 -1.63
CA GLN A 170 -1.11 10.55 -2.68
C GLN A 170 -2.48 9.87 -2.54
N LEU A 171 -2.95 9.66 -1.30
CA LEU A 171 -4.30 9.14 -1.04
C LEU A 171 -5.39 10.18 -1.33
N LEU A 172 -5.12 11.45 -1.06
CA LEU A 172 -6.07 12.54 -1.27
C LEU A 172 -6.28 12.88 -2.76
N GLU A 173 -5.25 12.82 -3.59
CA GLU A 173 -5.32 13.25 -4.99
C GLU A 173 -6.49 12.62 -5.76
N PRO A 174 -6.68 11.28 -5.78
CA PRO A 174 -7.81 10.67 -6.47
C PRO A 174 -9.16 10.99 -5.82
N LEU A 175 -9.21 11.18 -4.49
CA LEU A 175 -10.42 11.59 -3.77
C LEU A 175 -10.84 13.01 -4.17
N VAL A 176 -9.91 13.95 -4.26
CA VAL A 176 -10.19 15.31 -4.76
C VAL A 176 -10.74 15.27 -6.18
N ARG A 177 -10.14 14.44 -7.05
CA ARG A 177 -10.65 14.24 -8.42
C ARG A 177 -12.08 13.68 -8.44
N LEU A 178 -12.39 12.73 -7.54
CA LEU A 178 -13.74 12.20 -7.37
C LEU A 178 -14.70 13.29 -6.90
N CYS A 179 -14.39 13.98 -5.79
CA CYS A 179 -15.25 15.00 -5.18
C CYS A 179 -15.55 16.14 -6.15
N ARG A 180 -14.58 16.57 -6.97
CA ARG A 180 -14.75 17.64 -7.95
C ARG A 180 -15.83 17.36 -8.99
N ARG A 181 -16.17 16.09 -9.25
CA ARG A 181 -17.27 15.74 -10.17
C ARG A 181 -18.64 16.06 -9.62
N PHE A 182 -18.80 16.11 -8.30
CA PHE A 182 -20.07 16.27 -7.61
C PHE A 182 -20.19 17.59 -6.86
N ASN A 183 -19.09 18.07 -6.28
CA ASN A 183 -19.00 19.36 -5.60
C ASN A 183 -17.72 20.10 -6.06
N PRO A 184 -17.78 20.89 -7.13
CA PRO A 184 -16.61 21.62 -7.62
C PRO A 184 -16.23 22.85 -6.76
N ALA A 185 -17.07 23.25 -5.78
CA ALA A 185 -16.81 24.42 -4.95
C ALA A 185 -15.70 24.14 -3.92
N ASP A 186 -15.79 23.00 -3.22
CA ASP A 186 -14.87 22.64 -2.12
C ASP A 186 -14.43 21.18 -2.19
N PRO A 187 -13.88 20.68 -3.33
CA PRO A 187 -13.56 19.27 -3.50
C PRO A 187 -12.44 18.79 -2.58
N GLU A 188 -11.52 19.67 -2.18
CA GLU A 188 -10.43 19.38 -1.27
C GLU A 188 -10.94 19.10 0.15
N ILE A 189 -11.92 19.88 0.63
CA ILE A 189 -12.54 19.69 1.95
C ILE A 189 -13.34 18.39 1.99
N ASP A 190 -14.14 18.12 0.95
CA ASP A 190 -14.88 16.86 0.84
C ASP A 190 -13.95 15.64 0.80
N ALA A 191 -12.83 15.74 0.09
CA ALA A 191 -11.84 14.67 0.01
C ALA A 191 -11.14 14.42 1.36
N GLU A 192 -10.79 15.48 2.10
CA GLU A 192 -10.23 15.37 3.45
C GLU A 192 -11.20 14.66 4.40
N LEU A 193 -12.46 15.06 4.41
CA LEU A 193 -13.50 14.45 5.26
C LEU A 193 -13.72 12.97 4.88
N LEU A 194 -13.70 12.64 3.59
CA LEU A 194 -13.85 11.26 3.13
C LEU A 194 -12.65 10.41 3.52
N LEU A 195 -11.42 10.91 3.34
CA LEU A 195 -10.21 10.20 3.75
C LEU A 195 -10.18 9.98 5.26
N ASP A 196 -10.52 11.00 6.06
CA ASP A 196 -10.58 10.87 7.51
C ASP A 196 -11.62 9.85 7.96
N THR A 197 -12.77 9.78 7.28
CA THR A 197 -13.78 8.75 7.56
C THR A 197 -13.27 7.35 7.23
N VAL A 198 -12.67 7.16 6.04
CA VAL A 198 -12.14 5.87 5.61
C VAL A 198 -11.05 5.40 6.56
N THR A 199 -10.04 6.22 6.84
CA THR A 199 -8.94 5.87 7.74
C THR A 199 -9.40 5.63 9.17
N ALA A 200 -10.39 6.37 9.67
CA ALA A 200 -10.96 6.12 10.99
C ALA A 200 -11.64 4.74 11.07
N LEU A 201 -12.38 4.34 10.05
CA LEU A 201 -13.01 3.01 9.98
C LEU A 201 -11.97 1.89 9.88
N GLU A 202 -10.93 2.05 9.08
CA GLU A 202 -9.81 1.12 8.97
C GLU A 202 -9.09 0.92 10.31
N TYR A 203 -8.76 2.02 10.99
CA TYR A 203 -8.02 1.95 12.25
C TYR A 203 -8.87 1.42 13.41
N GLN A 204 -10.18 1.70 13.41
CA GLN A 204 -11.10 1.08 14.38
C GLN A 204 -11.18 -0.43 14.19
N ALA A 205 -11.16 -0.90 12.94
CA ALA A 205 -11.18 -2.33 12.65
C ALA A 205 -9.91 -3.07 13.11
N LEU A 206 -8.75 -2.38 13.22
CA LEU A 206 -7.53 -2.98 13.78
C LEU A 206 -7.64 -3.36 15.26
N ALA A 207 -8.64 -2.82 15.98
CA ALA A 207 -8.85 -3.10 17.39
C ALA A 207 -9.60 -4.44 17.65
N MET A 208 -10.05 -5.12 16.59
CA MET A 208 -10.83 -6.36 16.69
C MET A 208 -10.40 -7.39 15.65
N PRO A 209 -10.68 -8.69 15.85
CA PRO A 209 -10.46 -9.71 14.83
C PRO A 209 -11.29 -9.41 13.56
N PRO A 210 -10.75 -9.66 12.35
CA PRO A 210 -11.43 -9.34 11.08
C PRO A 210 -12.85 -9.93 10.97
N GLU A 211 -13.09 -11.12 11.54
CA GLU A 211 -14.39 -11.81 11.56
C GLU A 211 -15.44 -11.13 12.44
N GLN A 212 -15.04 -10.18 13.29
CA GLN A 212 -15.93 -9.38 14.15
C GLN A 212 -16.24 -8.02 13.56
N VAL A 213 -15.63 -7.67 12.42
CA VAL A 213 -15.90 -6.40 11.73
C VAL A 213 -17.30 -6.47 11.10
N ASP A 214 -18.17 -5.55 11.50
CA ASP A 214 -19.53 -5.43 10.95
C ASP A 214 -19.49 -4.75 9.57
N GLU A 215 -19.40 -5.55 8.52
CA GLU A 215 -19.37 -5.07 7.13
C GLU A 215 -20.61 -4.25 6.76
N GLU A 216 -21.78 -4.63 7.25
CA GLU A 216 -23.02 -3.89 6.96
C GLU A 216 -23.02 -2.51 7.63
N LEU A 217 -22.50 -2.40 8.84
CA LEU A 217 -22.30 -1.12 9.51
C LEU A 217 -21.30 -0.24 8.73
N LEU A 218 -20.16 -0.80 8.29
CA LEU A 218 -19.20 -0.10 7.46
C LEU A 218 -19.86 0.45 6.19
N ARG A 219 -20.61 -0.41 5.49
CA ARG A 219 -21.33 -0.03 4.28
C ARG A 219 -22.33 1.10 4.53
N ARG A 220 -23.09 1.04 5.60
CA ARG A 220 -24.07 2.09 5.97
C ARG A 220 -23.40 3.42 6.31
N LEU A 221 -22.24 3.39 7.00
CA LEU A 221 -21.48 4.59 7.33
C LEU A 221 -20.92 5.25 6.05
N LEU A 222 -20.28 4.46 5.20
CA LEU A 222 -19.73 4.93 3.92
C LEU A 222 -20.83 5.46 3.00
N ARG A 223 -21.92 4.71 2.85
CA ARG A 223 -23.09 5.12 2.06
C ARG A 223 -23.65 6.46 2.53
N ARG A 224 -23.76 6.66 3.84
CA ARG A 224 -24.24 7.92 4.42
C ARG A 224 -23.30 9.08 4.09
N HIS A 225 -22.00 8.89 4.26
CA HIS A 225 -21.01 9.93 3.99
C HIS A 225 -20.94 10.27 2.48
N ILE A 226 -20.82 9.25 1.64
CA ILE A 226 -20.81 9.40 0.17
C ILE A 226 -22.12 10.07 -0.30
N GLY A 227 -23.27 9.70 0.27
CA GLY A 227 -24.55 10.33 -0.03
C GLY A 227 -24.54 11.85 0.24
N TRP A 228 -23.95 12.30 1.34
CA TRP A 228 -23.78 13.73 1.61
C TRP A 228 -22.88 14.42 0.60
N LEU A 229 -21.75 13.80 0.26
CA LEU A 229 -20.82 14.27 -0.77
C LEU A 229 -21.52 14.41 -2.14
N LEU A 230 -22.41 13.48 -2.48
CA LEU A 230 -23.21 13.51 -3.70
C LEU A 230 -24.43 14.45 -3.61
N GLY A 231 -24.63 15.17 -2.50
CA GLY A 231 -25.76 16.08 -2.28
C GLY A 231 -27.09 15.37 -2.04
N LEU A 232 -27.07 14.11 -1.61
CA LEU A 232 -28.25 13.35 -1.21
C LEU A 232 -28.58 13.64 0.26
N LYS A 233 -29.69 14.35 0.52
CA LYS A 233 -30.07 14.79 1.88
C LYS A 233 -30.41 13.66 2.85
N ARG A 234 -30.77 12.45 2.34
CA ARG A 234 -31.07 11.24 3.12
C ARG A 234 -30.67 10.02 2.26
N ALA A 235 -29.41 9.66 2.34
CA ALA A 235 -28.91 8.41 1.73
C ALA A 235 -28.87 7.29 2.77
#